data_ac6a83021d6b0da8bfdcc035f352faf4
#
_entry.id   ac6a83021d6b0da8bfdcc035f352faf4
#
_cell.length_a   1.000
_cell.length_b   1.000
_cell.length_c   1.000
_cell.angle_alpha   90.00
_cell.angle_beta   90.00
_cell.angle_gamma   90.00
#
_symmetry.space_group_name_H-M   'P 1'
#
loop_
_entity.id
_entity.type
_entity.pdbx_description
1 polymer ?
#
loop_
_entity_poly.entity_id
_entity_poly.type
_entity_poly.pdbx_seq_one_letter_code
_entity_poly.pdbx_strand_id
1 'polypeptide(L)'
;MIDTHLHILPGIDDGSRDFEESIAMAKKLVALGFTGAFTTSHFIPNSDQLADNKTKAHLCKELQTQLDELGIEFKLYPGNEIYVDPEMVKYMQEDQASLLGEVTKLSIDAVKNKKKKHYVLFEVPFMTEVGYLREVIFEMKSQNIVPILAHPERYEFLQKKPEKALELRKIGVKLQCNIGSMAKQYGPKPAKTMKYFLKHGLVDFLGTDAHHADGSIFEKYEKACKKIRKIITEEGLRKLQENSLSINH
;
A
#
# COMPACT_ATOMS: atom_id res chain seq x y z
N MET A 1 5.96 -13.37 3.53
CA MET A 1 5.14 -12.43 2.72
C MET A 1 5.60 -11.00 2.93
N ILE A 2 5.35 -10.10 1.94
CA ILE A 2 5.68 -8.67 2.05
C ILE A 2 4.38 -7.89 2.27
N ASP A 3 4.36 -6.99 3.27
CA ASP A 3 3.26 -6.06 3.46
C ASP A 3 3.27 -4.98 2.38
N THR A 4 2.15 -4.79 1.71
CA THR A 4 2.07 -3.84 0.59
C THR A 4 1.68 -2.42 1.02
N HIS A 5 1.36 -2.22 2.31
CA HIS A 5 0.90 -0.94 2.83
C HIS A 5 1.22 -0.83 4.32
N LEU A 6 2.22 -0.01 4.67
CA LEU A 6 2.72 0.13 6.05
C LEU A 6 3.35 1.50 6.30
N HIS A 7 2.95 2.17 7.39
CA HIS A 7 3.48 3.46 7.84
C HIS A 7 4.50 3.26 8.97
N ILE A 8 5.64 2.65 8.65
CA ILE A 8 6.65 2.22 9.65
C ILE A 8 7.80 3.22 9.82
N LEU A 9 8.00 4.16 8.88
CA LEU A 9 9.12 5.11 9.00
C LEU A 9 8.85 6.11 10.12
N PRO A 10 9.83 6.38 11.00
CA PRO A 10 9.61 7.16 12.21
C PRO A 10 9.41 8.64 11.93
N GLY A 11 8.34 9.24 12.45
CA GLY A 11 8.11 10.68 12.52
C GLY A 11 7.98 11.41 11.18
N ILE A 12 7.66 10.70 10.08
CA ILE A 12 7.59 11.30 8.75
C ILE A 12 6.13 11.53 8.28
N ASP A 13 5.18 10.84 8.89
CA ASP A 13 3.74 10.95 8.65
C ASP A 13 2.97 10.65 9.96
N ASP A 14 1.70 10.28 9.88
CA ASP A 14 0.87 9.87 11.02
C ASP A 14 1.07 8.41 11.44
N GLY A 15 2.12 7.76 10.94
CA GLY A 15 2.52 6.41 11.31
C GLY A 15 3.38 6.34 12.57
N SER A 16 4.43 5.52 12.52
CA SER A 16 5.36 5.35 13.64
C SER A 16 5.94 6.67 14.13
N ARG A 17 5.94 6.88 15.45
CA ARG A 17 6.39 8.13 16.09
C ARG A 17 7.91 8.24 16.16
N ASP A 18 8.59 7.11 16.35
CA ASP A 18 10.02 7.02 16.57
C ASP A 18 10.58 5.64 16.15
N PHE A 19 11.90 5.48 16.20
CA PHE A 19 12.56 4.21 15.86
C PHE A 19 12.19 3.06 16.78
N GLU A 20 11.93 3.31 18.06
CA GLU A 20 11.54 2.28 19.02
C GLU A 20 10.18 1.69 18.63
N GLU A 21 9.22 2.53 18.29
CA GLU A 21 7.92 2.10 17.79
C GLU A 21 8.03 1.38 16.44
N SER A 22 8.85 1.87 15.51
CA SER A 22 9.11 1.21 14.22
C SER A 22 9.64 -0.22 14.41
N ILE A 23 10.60 -0.39 15.30
CA ILE A 23 11.17 -1.71 15.66
C ILE A 23 10.10 -2.60 16.30
N ALA A 24 9.27 -2.06 17.17
CA ALA A 24 8.16 -2.80 17.77
C ALA A 24 7.14 -3.27 16.73
N MET A 25 6.81 -2.42 15.75
CA MET A 25 5.96 -2.77 14.60
C MET A 25 6.58 -3.89 13.78
N ALA A 26 7.88 -3.80 13.42
CA ALA A 26 8.58 -4.83 12.67
C ALA A 26 8.56 -6.18 13.40
N LYS A 27 8.84 -6.21 14.71
CA LYS A 27 8.77 -7.44 15.53
C LYS A 27 7.37 -8.08 15.48
N LYS A 28 6.31 -7.29 15.58
CA LYS A 28 4.93 -7.77 15.50
C LYS A 28 4.61 -8.32 14.12
N LEU A 29 5.06 -7.67 13.05
CA LEU A 29 4.88 -8.15 11.68
C LEU A 29 5.62 -9.47 11.43
N VAL A 30 6.86 -9.59 11.90
CA VAL A 30 7.62 -10.86 11.84
C VAL A 30 6.86 -11.97 12.56
N ALA A 31 6.32 -11.71 13.74
CA ALA A 31 5.51 -12.68 14.48
C ALA A 31 4.23 -13.11 13.74
N LEU A 32 3.72 -12.28 12.84
CA LEU A 32 2.59 -12.60 11.94
C LEU A 32 3.04 -13.26 10.63
N GLY A 33 4.35 -13.51 10.43
CA GLY A 33 4.91 -14.19 9.26
C GLY A 33 5.24 -13.25 8.10
N PHE A 34 5.30 -11.94 8.30
CA PHE A 34 5.84 -11.02 7.31
C PHE A 34 7.37 -11.06 7.33
N THR A 35 7.98 -11.00 6.13
CA THR A 35 9.43 -10.96 5.93
C THR A 35 9.92 -9.60 5.45
N GLY A 36 9.00 -8.65 5.29
CA GLY A 36 9.29 -7.28 4.88
C GLY A 36 8.03 -6.50 4.55
N ALA A 37 8.21 -5.23 4.21
CA ALA A 37 7.14 -4.33 3.82
C ALA A 37 7.62 -3.23 2.86
N PHE A 38 6.68 -2.69 2.07
CA PHE A 38 6.86 -1.39 1.44
C PHE A 38 6.60 -0.30 2.48
N THR A 39 7.53 0.64 2.63
CA THR A 39 7.42 1.79 3.53
C THR A 39 6.58 2.87 2.84
N THR A 40 5.27 2.75 2.92
CA THR A 40 4.31 3.56 2.16
C THR A 40 3.84 4.80 2.92
N SER A 41 4.78 5.50 3.56
CA SER A 41 4.49 6.78 4.21
C SER A 41 3.79 7.74 3.25
N HIS A 42 2.87 8.54 3.78
CA HIS A 42 2.07 9.47 3.01
C HIS A 42 2.91 10.47 2.21
N PHE A 43 2.50 10.70 0.98
CA PHE A 43 2.92 11.83 0.16
C PHE A 43 1.68 12.63 -0.22
N ILE A 44 1.36 13.65 0.60
CA ILE A 44 0.20 14.53 0.41
C ILE A 44 0.74 15.92 0.04
N PRO A 45 0.64 16.36 -1.23
CA PRO A 45 1.14 17.66 -1.65
C PRO A 45 0.55 18.81 -0.82
N ASN A 46 1.38 19.80 -0.48
CA ASN A 46 1.01 20.98 0.30
C ASN A 46 0.49 20.69 1.73
N SER A 47 0.93 19.58 2.33
CA SER A 47 0.66 19.24 3.73
C SER A 47 1.95 18.98 4.51
N ASP A 48 1.83 18.74 5.80
CA ASP A 48 2.90 18.26 6.69
C ASP A 48 3.20 16.77 6.54
N GLN A 49 2.32 16.03 5.86
CA GLN A 49 2.54 14.62 5.51
C GLN A 49 3.14 14.49 4.10
N LEU A 50 4.34 15.02 3.94
CA LEU A 50 5.09 15.02 2.70
C LEU A 50 6.38 14.18 2.85
N ALA A 51 6.25 12.86 2.81
CA ALA A 51 7.38 11.95 2.88
C ALA A 51 8.19 11.96 1.57
N ASP A 52 9.06 12.98 1.42
CA ASP A 52 9.92 13.10 0.24
C ASP A 52 10.97 11.98 0.16
N ASN A 53 11.46 11.73 -1.04
CA ASN A 53 12.39 10.63 -1.31
C ASN A 53 13.70 10.72 -0.54
N LYS A 54 14.26 11.91 -0.31
CA LYS A 54 15.53 12.08 0.38
C LYS A 54 15.41 11.73 1.86
N THR A 55 14.41 12.30 2.54
CA THR A 55 14.11 12.02 3.96
C THR A 55 13.78 10.55 4.16
N LYS A 56 12.90 10.01 3.31
CA LYS A 56 12.48 8.62 3.36
C LYS A 56 13.62 7.62 3.14
N ALA A 57 14.50 7.88 2.17
CA ALA A 57 15.66 7.02 1.91
C ALA A 57 16.62 6.96 3.10
N HIS A 58 16.82 8.10 3.77
CA HIS A 58 17.63 8.18 4.99
C HIS A 58 17.00 7.35 6.12
N LEU A 59 15.75 7.60 6.46
CA LEU A 59 15.04 6.89 7.52
C LEU A 59 14.91 5.38 7.25
N CYS A 60 14.62 5.01 6.01
CA CYS A 60 14.53 3.61 5.61
C CYS A 60 15.87 2.87 5.80
N LYS A 61 16.98 3.51 5.41
CA LYS A 61 18.33 2.95 5.59
C LYS A 61 18.70 2.83 7.07
N GLU A 62 18.42 3.86 7.84
CA GLU A 62 18.72 3.88 9.29
C GLU A 62 17.90 2.82 10.02
N LEU A 63 16.60 2.76 9.78
CA LEU A 63 15.75 1.72 10.38
C LEU A 63 16.18 0.32 9.96
N GLN A 64 16.52 0.09 8.68
CA GLN A 64 17.01 -1.22 8.24
C GLN A 64 18.30 -1.61 8.97
N THR A 65 19.23 -0.66 9.16
CA THR A 65 20.48 -0.93 9.91
C THR A 65 20.16 -1.37 11.34
N GLN A 66 19.26 -0.68 12.03
CA GLN A 66 18.86 -1.06 13.40
C GLN A 66 18.16 -2.42 13.47
N LEU A 67 17.32 -2.74 12.48
CA LEU A 67 16.67 -4.06 12.40
C LEU A 67 17.72 -5.18 12.20
N ASP A 68 18.69 -4.95 11.31
CA ASP A 68 19.77 -5.90 11.03
C ASP A 68 20.65 -6.12 12.28
N GLU A 69 21.05 -5.05 12.99
CA GLU A 69 21.82 -5.11 14.24
C GLU A 69 21.09 -5.85 15.36
N LEU A 70 19.76 -5.77 15.40
CA LEU A 70 18.91 -6.49 16.36
C LEU A 70 18.58 -7.92 15.93
N GLY A 71 19.06 -8.38 14.76
CA GLY A 71 18.78 -9.70 14.22
C GLY A 71 17.31 -9.91 13.83
N ILE A 72 16.60 -8.82 13.49
CA ILE A 72 15.20 -8.87 13.05
C ILE A 72 15.16 -9.05 11.53
N GLU A 73 14.83 -10.26 11.08
CA GLU A 73 14.74 -10.61 9.66
C GLU A 73 13.49 -9.96 9.00
N PHE A 74 13.55 -8.65 8.80
CA PHE A 74 12.48 -7.89 8.18
C PHE A 74 13.05 -6.87 7.19
N LYS A 75 12.69 -7.02 5.89
CA LYS A 75 13.23 -6.16 4.83
C LYS A 75 12.31 -4.99 4.53
N LEU A 76 12.90 -3.80 4.49
CA LEU A 76 12.21 -2.57 4.10
C LEU A 76 12.43 -2.28 2.61
N TYR A 77 11.34 -2.00 1.91
CA TYR A 77 11.33 -1.58 0.52
C TYR A 77 10.74 -0.17 0.43
N PRO A 78 11.39 0.77 -0.27
CA PRO A 78 10.85 2.12 -0.37
C PRO A 78 9.52 2.16 -1.13
N GLY A 79 8.72 3.16 -0.83
CA GLY A 79 7.43 3.41 -1.46
C GLY A 79 6.79 4.67 -0.89
N ASN A 80 5.67 5.09 -1.45
CA ASN A 80 4.76 6.06 -0.87
C ASN A 80 3.32 5.57 -1.04
N GLU A 81 2.43 6.00 -0.14
CA GLU A 81 1.04 6.18 -0.43
C GLU A 81 0.83 7.62 -0.90
N ILE A 82 0.60 7.80 -2.21
CA ILE A 82 0.47 9.14 -2.79
C ILE A 82 -1.00 9.54 -2.80
N TYR A 83 -1.32 10.67 -2.18
CA TYR A 83 -2.65 11.25 -2.32
C TYR A 83 -2.85 11.73 -3.76
N VAL A 84 -3.96 11.34 -4.38
CA VAL A 84 -4.22 11.61 -5.79
C VAL A 84 -4.15 13.11 -6.09
N ASP A 85 -3.33 13.45 -7.07
CA ASP A 85 -3.11 14.82 -7.54
C ASP A 85 -2.90 14.78 -9.07
N PRO A 86 -3.34 15.81 -9.82
CA PRO A 86 -3.07 15.88 -11.27
C PRO A 86 -1.59 15.81 -11.64
N GLU A 87 -0.69 16.28 -10.77
CA GLU A 87 0.75 16.28 -11.01
C GLU A 87 1.49 15.05 -10.43
N MET A 88 0.78 14.02 -9.94
CA MET A 88 1.45 12.90 -9.23
C MET A 88 2.51 12.18 -10.08
N VAL A 89 2.36 12.09 -11.39
CA VAL A 89 3.40 11.52 -12.28
C VAL A 89 4.64 12.41 -12.29
N LYS A 90 4.47 13.73 -12.30
CA LYS A 90 5.56 14.70 -12.23
C LYS A 90 6.34 14.57 -10.91
N TYR A 91 5.67 14.39 -9.76
CA TYR A 91 6.34 14.19 -8.48
C TYR A 91 7.29 12.97 -8.49
N MET A 92 6.90 11.88 -9.15
CA MET A 92 7.76 10.71 -9.32
C MET A 92 8.92 10.97 -10.31
N GLN A 93 8.69 11.76 -11.37
CA GLN A 93 9.74 12.14 -12.33
C GLN A 93 10.75 13.11 -11.75
N GLU A 94 10.34 13.98 -10.86
CA GLU A 94 11.18 14.97 -10.16
C GLU A 94 11.86 14.43 -8.90
N ASP A 95 11.75 13.13 -8.62
CA ASP A 95 12.32 12.47 -7.45
C ASP A 95 11.75 12.97 -6.10
N GLN A 96 10.51 13.43 -6.11
CA GLN A 96 9.84 13.85 -4.89
C GLN A 96 9.12 12.69 -4.21
N ALA A 97 8.47 11.80 -5.00
CA ALA A 97 7.76 10.62 -4.52
C ALA A 97 8.29 9.33 -5.16
N SER A 98 8.18 8.19 -4.46
CA SER A 98 8.67 6.89 -4.89
C SER A 98 7.59 5.98 -5.45
N LEU A 99 8.00 5.21 -6.44
CA LEU A 99 7.35 3.95 -6.80
C LEU A 99 7.61 2.87 -5.74
N LEU A 100 6.79 1.84 -5.69
CA LEU A 100 7.00 0.71 -4.77
C LEU A 100 8.26 -0.08 -5.14
N GLY A 101 9.15 -0.23 -4.17
CA GLY A 101 10.43 -0.94 -4.33
C GLY A 101 11.54 -0.14 -5.00
N GLU A 102 11.31 1.12 -5.35
CA GLU A 102 12.28 1.95 -6.07
C GLU A 102 12.53 3.28 -5.35
N VAL A 103 13.81 3.57 -5.09
CA VAL A 103 14.25 4.86 -4.48
C VAL A 103 14.63 5.86 -5.57
N THR A 104 14.70 5.43 -6.81
CA THR A 104 15.26 6.24 -7.89
C THR A 104 14.16 6.93 -8.70
N LYS A 105 14.50 8.15 -9.12
CA LYS A 105 13.75 8.94 -10.09
C LYS A 105 13.25 8.06 -11.24
N LEU A 106 11.98 8.18 -11.57
CA LEU A 106 11.39 7.58 -12.75
C LEU A 106 12.11 8.16 -13.99
N SER A 107 13.16 7.46 -14.47
CA SER A 107 13.92 7.95 -15.61
C SER A 107 13.18 7.67 -16.92
N ILE A 108 13.41 8.52 -17.91
CA ILE A 108 12.89 8.32 -19.26
C ILE A 108 13.30 6.96 -19.83
N ASP A 109 14.46 6.44 -19.43
CA ASP A 109 14.97 5.14 -19.85
C ASP A 109 14.27 3.97 -19.13
N ALA A 110 13.88 4.15 -17.87
CA ALA A 110 13.03 3.18 -17.15
C ALA A 110 11.66 3.06 -17.83
N VAL A 111 11.07 4.18 -18.23
CA VAL A 111 9.79 4.22 -18.98
C VAL A 111 9.89 3.51 -20.32
N LYS A 112 11.02 3.64 -21.04
CA LYS A 112 11.26 2.98 -22.32
C LYS A 112 11.45 1.47 -22.18
N ASN A 113 11.87 0.98 -21.01
CA ASN A 113 12.01 -0.45 -20.76
C ASN A 113 10.64 -1.09 -20.44
N LYS A 114 9.87 -1.37 -21.49
CA LYS A 114 8.53 -2.00 -21.39
C LYS A 114 8.53 -3.39 -20.73
N LYS A 115 9.70 -3.97 -20.41
CA LYS A 115 9.80 -5.29 -19.78
C LYS A 115 9.58 -5.22 -18.27
N LYS A 116 9.91 -4.10 -17.61
CA LYS A 116 9.71 -3.91 -16.17
C LYS A 116 8.47 -3.03 -15.93
N LYS A 117 7.54 -3.51 -15.13
CA LYS A 117 6.39 -2.73 -14.64
C LYS A 117 6.79 -1.99 -13.38
N HIS A 118 6.39 -0.74 -13.29
CA HIS A 118 6.55 0.08 -12.10
C HIS A 118 5.20 0.18 -11.40
N TYR A 119 5.19 0.14 -10.08
CA TYR A 119 3.94 0.16 -9.30
C TYR A 119 3.91 1.39 -8.41
N VAL A 120 2.75 2.01 -8.27
CA VAL A 120 2.52 3.10 -7.35
C VAL A 120 1.28 2.82 -6.51
N LEU A 121 1.40 2.97 -5.20
CA LEU A 121 0.25 2.96 -4.29
C LEU A 121 -0.27 4.40 -4.20
N PHE A 122 -1.57 4.57 -4.40
CA PHE A 122 -2.21 5.88 -4.31
C PHE A 122 -3.55 5.78 -3.61
N GLU A 123 -3.95 6.87 -2.97
CA GLU A 123 -5.26 7.01 -2.34
C GLU A 123 -6.06 8.18 -2.93
N VAL A 124 -7.36 8.16 -2.70
CA VAL A 124 -8.29 9.21 -3.11
C VAL A 124 -9.11 9.70 -1.90
N PRO A 125 -9.80 10.86 -1.97
CA PRO A 125 -10.68 11.30 -0.90
C PRO A 125 -11.71 10.24 -0.50
N PHE A 126 -11.89 10.03 0.82
CA PHE A 126 -12.80 8.98 1.32
C PHE A 126 -14.27 9.20 0.96
N MET A 127 -14.72 10.46 0.90
CA MET A 127 -16.13 10.83 0.81
C MET A 127 -16.58 11.22 -0.60
N THR A 128 -15.64 11.58 -1.48
CA THR A 128 -15.93 12.13 -2.81
C THR A 128 -15.21 11.39 -3.92
N GLU A 129 -15.83 11.29 -5.09
CA GLU A 129 -15.16 10.80 -6.30
C GLU A 129 -14.33 11.93 -6.92
N VAL A 130 -13.16 11.58 -7.44
CA VAL A 130 -12.24 12.51 -8.10
C VAL A 130 -12.55 12.56 -9.59
N GLY A 131 -12.92 13.73 -10.10
CA GLY A 131 -13.32 13.89 -11.50
C GLY A 131 -12.20 13.61 -12.50
N TYR A 132 -10.95 13.96 -12.17
CA TYR A 132 -9.77 13.78 -13.01
C TYR A 132 -9.04 12.43 -12.80
N LEU A 133 -9.64 11.49 -12.04
CA LEU A 133 -8.98 10.22 -11.72
C LEU A 133 -8.62 9.41 -12.97
N ARG A 134 -9.47 9.44 -14.00
CA ARG A 134 -9.24 8.69 -15.25
C ARG A 134 -8.04 9.24 -16.02
N GLU A 135 -7.88 10.54 -16.05
CA GLU A 135 -6.77 11.24 -16.69
C GLU A 135 -5.44 10.88 -16.03
N VAL A 136 -5.39 10.94 -14.69
CA VAL A 136 -4.19 10.57 -13.91
C VAL A 136 -3.83 9.09 -14.12
N ILE A 137 -4.82 8.18 -14.11
CA ILE A 137 -4.58 6.76 -14.40
C ILE A 137 -4.03 6.56 -15.82
N PHE A 138 -4.57 7.28 -16.80
CA PHE A 138 -4.09 7.21 -18.17
C PHE A 138 -2.65 7.69 -18.28
N GLU A 139 -2.29 8.79 -17.63
CA GLU A 139 -0.93 9.32 -17.60
C GLU A 139 0.04 8.32 -16.94
N MET A 140 -0.28 7.77 -15.76
CA MET A 140 0.53 6.72 -15.12
C MET A 140 0.80 5.55 -16.07
N LYS A 141 -0.24 5.05 -16.74
CA LYS A 141 -0.11 3.93 -17.68
C LYS A 141 0.73 4.27 -18.91
N SER A 142 0.66 5.51 -19.41
CA SER A 142 1.50 5.99 -20.51
C SER A 142 2.99 5.94 -20.15
N GLN A 143 3.31 6.06 -18.87
CA GLN A 143 4.65 5.97 -18.28
C GLN A 143 5.00 4.55 -17.79
N ASN A 144 4.26 3.51 -18.22
CA ASN A 144 4.45 2.12 -17.78
C ASN A 144 4.31 1.90 -16.27
N ILE A 145 3.56 2.79 -15.60
CA ILE A 145 3.25 2.69 -14.18
C ILE A 145 1.91 1.99 -13.99
N VAL A 146 1.88 0.98 -13.13
CA VAL A 146 0.68 0.27 -12.73
C VAL A 146 0.11 0.90 -11.47
N PRO A 147 -1.06 1.58 -11.53
CA PRO A 147 -1.68 2.18 -10.37
C PRO A 147 -2.29 1.12 -9.45
N ILE A 148 -1.98 1.19 -8.16
CA ILE A 148 -2.60 0.39 -7.10
C ILE A 148 -3.41 1.34 -6.22
N LEU A 149 -4.73 1.19 -6.21
CA LEU A 149 -5.60 1.95 -5.33
C LEU A 149 -5.56 1.37 -3.93
N ALA A 150 -5.13 2.16 -2.96
CA ALA A 150 -5.08 1.81 -1.55
C ALA A 150 -6.50 1.67 -0.96
N HIS A 151 -6.69 0.70 -0.10
CA HIS A 151 -7.90 0.45 0.71
C HIS A 151 -9.24 0.83 0.05
N PRO A 152 -9.55 0.36 -1.19
CA PRO A 152 -10.73 0.74 -1.95
C PRO A 152 -12.05 0.44 -1.20
N GLU A 153 -12.05 -0.49 -0.27
CA GLU A 153 -13.20 -0.82 0.56
C GLU A 153 -13.58 0.30 1.54
N ARG A 154 -12.69 1.28 1.77
CA ARG A 154 -12.93 2.40 2.69
C ARG A 154 -13.62 3.59 2.01
N TYR A 155 -13.61 3.68 0.67
CA TYR A 155 -14.21 4.80 -0.06
C TYR A 155 -15.73 4.72 -0.14
N GLU A 156 -16.40 5.81 0.18
CA GLU A 156 -17.86 5.86 0.24
C GLU A 156 -18.54 5.49 -1.08
N PHE A 157 -17.98 5.94 -2.20
CA PHE A 157 -18.54 5.65 -3.52
C PHE A 157 -18.48 4.15 -3.89
N LEU A 158 -17.43 3.44 -3.45
CA LEU A 158 -17.31 1.99 -3.62
C LEU A 158 -18.12 1.21 -2.56
N GLN A 159 -18.34 1.76 -1.38
CA GLN A 159 -19.26 1.18 -0.41
C GLN A 159 -20.72 1.24 -0.88
N LYS A 160 -21.10 2.34 -1.55
CA LYS A 160 -22.43 2.52 -2.14
C LYS A 160 -22.64 1.67 -3.40
N LYS A 161 -21.61 1.57 -4.26
CA LYS A 161 -21.63 0.86 -5.55
C LYS A 161 -20.33 0.06 -5.75
N PRO A 162 -20.17 -1.11 -5.09
CA PRO A 162 -18.92 -1.89 -5.14
C PRO A 162 -18.59 -2.43 -6.54
N GLU A 163 -19.56 -2.53 -7.43
CA GLU A 163 -19.35 -2.90 -8.83
C GLU A 163 -18.53 -1.87 -9.63
N LYS A 164 -18.45 -0.60 -9.20
CA LYS A 164 -17.55 0.40 -9.80
C LYS A 164 -16.07 -0.01 -9.75
N ALA A 165 -15.68 -0.88 -8.81
CA ALA A 165 -14.33 -1.45 -8.77
C ALA A 165 -13.98 -2.23 -10.05
N LEU A 166 -14.97 -2.83 -10.73
CA LEU A 166 -14.75 -3.47 -12.04
C LEU A 166 -14.38 -2.46 -13.13
N GLU A 167 -14.93 -1.24 -13.07
CA GLU A 167 -14.60 -0.18 -14.03
C GLU A 167 -13.15 0.28 -13.83
N LEU A 168 -12.72 0.45 -12.58
CA LEU A 168 -11.33 0.78 -12.25
C LEU A 168 -10.37 -0.30 -12.74
N ARG A 169 -10.70 -1.56 -12.55
CA ARG A 169 -9.88 -2.67 -13.05
C ARG A 169 -9.82 -2.72 -14.58
N LYS A 170 -10.91 -2.41 -15.29
CA LYS A 170 -10.95 -2.36 -16.76
C LYS A 170 -9.98 -1.31 -17.32
N ILE A 171 -9.78 -0.21 -16.63
CA ILE A 171 -8.80 0.82 -17.02
C ILE A 171 -7.39 0.54 -16.48
N GLY A 172 -7.18 -0.60 -15.80
CA GLY A 172 -5.86 -1.12 -15.40
C GLY A 172 -5.44 -0.82 -13.97
N VAL A 173 -6.33 -0.32 -13.11
CA VAL A 173 -6.07 -0.14 -11.68
C VAL A 173 -6.06 -1.49 -10.97
N LYS A 174 -5.09 -1.69 -10.10
CA LYS A 174 -5.01 -2.78 -9.13
C LYS A 174 -5.62 -2.35 -7.81
N LEU A 175 -6.14 -3.29 -7.02
CA LEU A 175 -6.77 -3.00 -5.75
C LEU A 175 -5.98 -3.63 -4.59
N GLN A 176 -5.50 -2.80 -3.66
CA GLN A 176 -4.91 -3.24 -2.40
C GLN A 176 -5.94 -3.04 -1.29
N CYS A 177 -6.38 -4.11 -0.63
CA CYS A 177 -7.31 -4.04 0.49
C CYS A 177 -6.61 -4.23 1.83
N ASN A 178 -7.12 -3.55 2.86
CA ASN A 178 -6.63 -3.69 4.22
C ASN A 178 -7.16 -4.97 4.87
N ILE A 179 -6.26 -5.84 5.33
CA ILE A 179 -6.60 -7.13 5.95
C ILE A 179 -7.56 -6.93 7.12
N GLY A 180 -7.31 -5.91 7.95
CA GLY A 180 -8.11 -5.57 9.12
C GLY A 180 -9.58 -5.24 8.83
N SER A 181 -9.90 -4.83 7.61
CA SER A 181 -11.29 -4.57 7.19
C SER A 181 -12.19 -5.78 7.38
N MET A 182 -11.69 -7.01 7.13
CA MET A 182 -12.47 -8.23 7.36
C MET A 182 -12.77 -8.51 8.83
N ALA A 183 -11.96 -7.98 9.74
CA ALA A 183 -12.22 -8.02 11.19
C ALA A 183 -13.00 -6.80 11.70
N LYS A 184 -13.53 -5.96 10.78
CA LYS A 184 -14.28 -4.73 11.06
C LYS A 184 -13.43 -3.65 11.77
N GLN A 185 -12.15 -3.58 11.47
CA GLN A 185 -11.27 -2.54 12.03
C GLN A 185 -11.79 -1.13 11.70
N TYR A 186 -12.29 -0.94 10.48
CA TYR A 186 -12.86 0.34 9.99
C TYR A 186 -14.40 0.32 9.96
N GLY A 187 -15.02 -0.58 10.73
CA GLY A 187 -16.47 -0.69 10.80
C GLY A 187 -17.10 -1.71 9.82
N PRO A 188 -18.44 -1.79 9.81
CA PRO A 188 -19.15 -2.83 9.05
C PRO A 188 -19.21 -2.58 7.53
N LYS A 189 -19.24 -1.31 7.09
CA LYS A 189 -19.34 -0.97 5.67
C LYS A 189 -18.08 -1.41 4.89
N PRO A 190 -16.83 -1.04 5.30
CA PRO A 190 -15.62 -1.56 4.67
C PRO A 190 -15.55 -3.09 4.66
N ALA A 191 -15.92 -3.76 5.75
CA ALA A 191 -15.94 -5.22 5.82
C ALA A 191 -16.90 -5.85 4.78
N LYS A 192 -18.07 -5.24 4.56
CA LYS A 192 -19.05 -5.69 3.55
C LYS A 192 -18.50 -5.50 2.14
N THR A 193 -17.88 -4.35 1.88
CA THR A 193 -17.29 -4.01 0.58
C THR A 193 -16.10 -4.91 0.25
N MET A 194 -15.18 -5.11 1.19
CA MET A 194 -14.07 -6.06 1.01
C MET A 194 -14.56 -7.48 0.76
N LYS A 195 -15.61 -7.93 1.49
CA LYS A 195 -16.23 -9.25 1.23
C LYS A 195 -16.76 -9.37 -0.19
N TYR A 196 -17.35 -8.29 -0.74
CA TYR A 196 -17.77 -8.25 -2.14
C TYR A 196 -16.56 -8.37 -3.07
N PHE A 197 -15.49 -7.60 -2.84
CA PHE A 197 -14.28 -7.64 -3.66
C PHE A 197 -13.63 -9.03 -3.67
N LEU A 198 -13.50 -9.67 -2.52
CA LEU A 198 -12.97 -11.03 -2.41
C LEU A 198 -13.81 -12.05 -3.20
N LYS A 199 -15.14 -11.99 -3.08
CA LYS A 199 -16.05 -12.90 -3.81
C LYS A 199 -15.98 -12.77 -5.32
N HIS A 200 -15.64 -11.58 -5.82
CA HIS A 200 -15.58 -11.30 -7.26
C HIS A 200 -14.13 -11.29 -7.79
N GLY A 201 -13.15 -11.73 -6.99
CA GLY A 201 -11.75 -11.79 -7.42
C GLY A 201 -11.15 -10.43 -7.78
N LEU A 202 -11.59 -9.36 -7.08
CA LEU A 202 -11.17 -7.99 -7.37
C LEU A 202 -9.96 -7.55 -6.57
N VAL A 203 -9.62 -8.25 -5.47
CA VAL A 203 -8.47 -7.94 -4.63
C VAL A 203 -7.20 -8.43 -5.33
N ASP A 204 -6.25 -7.55 -5.57
CA ASP A 204 -4.95 -7.88 -6.12
C ASP A 204 -3.87 -8.02 -5.04
N PHE A 205 -3.91 -7.17 -4.01
CA PHE A 205 -2.95 -7.13 -2.91
C PHE A 205 -3.63 -6.99 -1.56
N LEU A 206 -2.93 -7.46 -0.51
CA LEU A 206 -3.34 -7.30 0.88
C LEU A 206 -2.26 -6.54 1.65
N GLY A 207 -2.65 -5.53 2.42
CA GLY A 207 -1.77 -4.78 3.30
C GLY A 207 -2.34 -4.65 4.71
N THR A 208 -1.51 -4.31 5.67
CA THR A 208 -1.98 -4.07 7.06
C THR A 208 -2.51 -2.66 7.24
N ASP A 209 -1.91 -1.68 6.57
CA ASP A 209 -2.14 -0.26 6.81
C ASP A 209 -1.92 0.06 8.31
N ALA A 210 -0.84 -0.53 8.87
CA ALA A 210 -0.50 -0.33 10.26
C ALA A 210 0.28 0.98 10.43
N HIS A 211 -0.16 1.80 11.38
CA HIS A 211 0.43 3.10 11.70
C HIS A 211 1.21 3.05 13.01
N HIS A 212 0.72 2.31 14.02
CA HIS A 212 1.29 2.26 15.36
C HIS A 212 1.46 0.83 15.86
N ALA A 213 2.44 0.64 16.76
CA ALA A 213 2.70 -0.67 17.35
C ALA A 213 1.53 -1.21 18.19
N ASP A 214 0.70 -0.35 18.77
CA ASP A 214 -0.52 -0.70 19.51
C ASP A 214 -1.77 -0.78 18.62
N GLY A 215 -1.58 -0.66 17.30
CA GLY A 215 -2.66 -0.74 16.31
C GLY A 215 -3.46 -2.04 16.40
N SER A 216 -4.78 -1.91 16.35
CA SER A 216 -5.70 -3.05 16.48
C SER A 216 -5.57 -4.13 15.40
N ILE A 217 -4.82 -3.84 14.32
CA ILE A 217 -4.56 -4.80 13.24
C ILE A 217 -3.77 -6.01 13.76
N PHE A 218 -2.79 -5.81 14.65
CA PHE A 218 -1.98 -6.90 15.18
C PHE A 218 -2.81 -7.93 15.95
N GLU A 219 -3.80 -7.47 16.71
CA GLU A 219 -4.73 -8.34 17.43
C GLU A 219 -5.79 -8.98 16.51
N LYS A 220 -6.19 -8.27 15.46
CA LYS A 220 -7.27 -8.66 14.57
C LYS A 220 -6.81 -9.48 13.35
N TYR A 221 -5.51 -9.56 13.10
CA TYR A 221 -4.94 -10.15 11.90
C TYR A 221 -5.43 -11.58 11.65
N GLU A 222 -5.23 -12.48 12.62
CA GLU A 222 -5.65 -13.88 12.48
C GLU A 222 -7.17 -14.04 12.30
N LYS A 223 -7.96 -13.22 13.01
CA LYS A 223 -9.41 -13.19 12.83
C LYS A 223 -9.82 -12.73 11.43
N ALA A 224 -9.10 -11.77 10.87
CA ALA A 224 -9.32 -11.29 9.50
C ALA A 224 -8.95 -12.38 8.49
N CYS A 225 -7.76 -12.97 8.59
CA CYS A 225 -7.30 -14.07 7.74
C CYS A 225 -8.27 -15.26 7.77
N LYS A 226 -8.75 -15.67 8.96
CA LYS A 226 -9.77 -16.73 9.09
C LYS A 226 -11.05 -16.43 8.31
N LYS A 227 -11.47 -15.16 8.27
CA LYS A 227 -12.65 -14.74 7.51
C LYS A 227 -12.37 -14.70 6.00
N ILE A 228 -11.19 -14.27 5.57
CA ILE A 228 -10.76 -14.27 4.18
C ILE A 228 -10.73 -15.72 3.65
N ARG A 229 -10.09 -16.64 4.37
CA ARG A 229 -10.03 -18.08 4.02
C ARG A 229 -11.41 -18.70 3.77
N LYS A 230 -12.42 -18.28 4.51
CA LYS A 230 -13.81 -18.76 4.31
C LYS A 230 -14.43 -18.28 3.00
N ILE A 231 -13.85 -17.28 2.32
CA ILE A 231 -14.37 -16.72 1.07
C ILE A 231 -13.58 -17.22 -0.14
N ILE A 232 -12.23 -17.20 -0.03
CA ILE A 232 -11.34 -17.49 -1.17
C ILE A 232 -10.43 -18.69 -0.95
N THR A 233 -10.67 -19.50 0.06
CA THR A 233 -9.87 -20.66 0.49
C THR A 233 -8.48 -20.29 1.04
N GLU A 234 -7.76 -21.27 1.59
CA GLU A 234 -6.37 -21.12 2.05
C GLU A 234 -5.42 -20.79 0.90
N GLU A 235 -5.57 -21.51 -0.21
CA GLU A 235 -4.77 -21.30 -1.42
C GLU A 235 -4.99 -19.91 -2.01
N GLY A 236 -6.23 -19.43 -2.05
CA GLY A 236 -6.56 -18.08 -2.51
C GLY A 236 -5.92 -17.00 -1.64
N LEU A 237 -5.92 -17.16 -0.31
CA LEU A 237 -5.25 -16.22 0.58
C LEU A 237 -3.73 -16.25 0.36
N ARG A 238 -3.11 -17.44 0.29
CA ARG A 238 -1.67 -17.59 0.03
C ARG A 238 -1.28 -16.90 -1.28
N LYS A 239 -2.05 -17.10 -2.34
CA LYS A 239 -1.82 -16.43 -3.63
C LYS A 239 -1.84 -14.91 -3.51
N LEU A 240 -2.81 -14.34 -2.80
CA LEU A 240 -2.86 -12.87 -2.58
C LEU A 240 -1.66 -12.37 -1.77
N GLN A 241 -1.20 -13.13 -0.79
CA GLN A 241 -0.02 -12.80 0.01
C GLN A 241 1.28 -12.89 -0.81
N GLU A 242 1.35 -13.82 -1.77
CA GLU A 242 2.48 -13.97 -2.68
C GLU A 242 2.50 -12.91 -3.79
N ASN A 243 1.37 -12.33 -4.15
CA ASN A 243 1.30 -11.29 -5.20
C ASN A 243 2.21 -10.09 -4.89
N SER A 244 2.42 -9.76 -3.61
CA SER A 244 3.34 -8.69 -3.21
C SER A 244 4.78 -8.90 -3.68
N LEU A 245 5.20 -10.15 -3.86
CA LEU A 245 6.53 -10.49 -4.38
C LEU A 245 6.72 -10.05 -5.84
N SER A 246 5.63 -10.01 -6.61
CA SER A 246 5.67 -9.61 -8.02
C SER A 246 5.92 -8.12 -8.25
N ILE A 247 5.84 -7.29 -7.20
CA ILE A 247 6.12 -5.86 -7.29
C ILE A 247 7.63 -5.60 -7.41
N ASN A 248 8.46 -6.46 -6.81
CA ASN A 248 9.92 -6.31 -6.77
C ASN A 248 10.66 -7.03 -7.92
N HIS A 249 9.94 -7.69 -8.81
CA HIS A 249 10.48 -8.42 -9.98
C HIS A 249 10.04 -7.76 -11.28
#